data_9fabbd29596dfe55235d1d86c866458c
#
_entry.id   9fabbd29596dfe55235d1d86c866458c
#
_cell.length_a   1.000
_cell.length_b   1.000
_cell.length_c   1.000
_cell.angle_alpha   90.00
_cell.angle_beta   90.00
_cell.angle_gamma   90.00
#
_symmetry.space_group_name_H-M   'P 1'
#
loop_
_entity.id
_entity.type
_entity.pdbx_description
1 polymer ?
#
loop_
_entity_poly.entity_id
_entity_poly.type
_entity_poly.pdbx_seq_one_letter_code
_entity_poly.pdbx_strand_id
1 'polypeptide(L)'
;MVDFGDTALRAGLSALGYESRDVAGVRVLEGAGRGPLPTVVLLHGLGSRAADYLPLLRRLRPHVRRVVAPDFPGHGASEAPAVFDIATSTRALVEGLGAALDEPAIVYGNSLGGFTAIRFAAARPDRVRALFLASPAGAPSTPDELARFQSVLRMETHGGAVRFLETVMHDEPGAFRHVLAWAMRRRFHPVRPLVDDMPYGPGLTAEEVQSLAMPVHLLWGRRERLLPPTHLAFFRENLRGATIEEAHGFGHAPQLDDV
;
A
#
# COMPACT_ATOMS: atom_id res chain seq x y z
N MET A 1 -0.71 -16.28 21.47
CA MET A 1 0.57 -15.67 21.97
C MET A 1 0.49 -14.20 21.57
N VAL A 2 0.30 -13.31 22.54
CA VAL A 2 0.22 -11.85 22.28
C VAL A 2 1.57 -11.43 21.75
N ASP A 3 1.59 -10.87 20.53
CA ASP A 3 2.82 -10.35 19.94
C ASP A 3 3.20 -9.07 20.67
N PHE A 4 4.25 -9.13 21.51
CA PHE A 4 4.72 -7.99 22.28
C PHE A 4 5.04 -6.77 21.39
N GLY A 5 5.49 -7.00 20.15
CA GLY A 5 5.72 -5.95 19.17
C GLY A 5 4.43 -5.23 18.77
N ASP A 6 3.33 -5.96 18.63
CA ASP A 6 2.02 -5.39 18.31
C ASP A 6 1.45 -4.53 19.44
N THR A 7 1.63 -4.97 20.69
CA THR A 7 1.17 -4.24 21.88
C THR A 7 1.92 -2.91 22.02
N ALA A 8 3.25 -2.92 21.88
CA ALA A 8 4.06 -1.71 21.96
C ALA A 8 3.75 -0.73 20.80
N LEU A 9 3.52 -1.25 19.60
CA LEU A 9 3.15 -0.45 18.44
C LEU A 9 1.78 0.22 18.62
N ARG A 10 0.79 -0.52 19.10
CA ARG A 10 -0.55 0.01 19.43
C ARG A 10 -0.50 1.08 20.52
N ALA A 11 0.28 0.86 21.57
CA ALA A 11 0.50 1.85 22.63
C ALA A 11 1.15 3.13 22.07
N GLY A 12 2.13 3.00 21.18
CA GLY A 12 2.76 4.13 20.50
C GLY A 12 1.79 4.91 19.62
N LEU A 13 0.92 4.23 18.88
CA LEU A 13 -0.12 4.85 18.08
C LEU A 13 -1.15 5.58 18.93
N SER A 14 -1.64 4.94 20.00
CA SER A 14 -2.58 5.56 20.94
C SER A 14 -1.98 6.79 21.65
N ALA A 15 -0.72 6.73 22.05
CA ALA A 15 0.00 7.87 22.63
C ALA A 15 0.14 9.06 21.66
N LEU A 16 0.10 8.78 20.35
CA LEU A 16 0.06 9.80 19.31
C LEU A 16 -1.38 10.26 18.97
N GLY A 17 -2.39 9.72 19.63
CA GLY A 17 -3.79 10.05 19.37
C GLY A 17 -4.37 9.37 18.14
N TYR A 18 -3.81 8.23 17.72
CA TYR A 18 -4.37 7.38 16.70
C TYR A 18 -5.22 6.28 17.32
N GLU A 19 -6.42 6.11 16.81
CA GLU A 19 -7.38 5.09 17.25
C GLU A 19 -7.76 4.19 16.07
N SER A 20 -8.16 2.96 16.37
CA SER A 20 -8.60 2.01 15.37
C SER A 20 -10.10 1.75 15.52
N ARG A 21 -10.87 1.96 14.43
CA ARG A 21 -12.31 1.67 14.40
C ARG A 21 -12.67 0.78 13.21
N ASP A 22 -13.80 0.14 13.27
CA ASP A 22 -14.37 -0.57 12.14
C ASP A 22 -15.21 0.38 11.28
N VAL A 23 -15.05 0.31 9.97
CA VAL A 23 -15.85 1.04 8.98
C VAL A 23 -16.22 0.09 7.85
N ALA A 24 -17.47 -0.31 7.81
CA ALA A 24 -17.99 -1.23 6.79
C ALA A 24 -17.17 -2.54 6.67
N GLY A 25 -16.72 -3.10 7.80
CA GLY A 25 -15.93 -4.34 7.85
C GLY A 25 -14.43 -4.15 7.58
N VAL A 26 -13.99 -2.91 7.41
CA VAL A 26 -12.56 -2.57 7.26
C VAL A 26 -12.06 -1.90 8.54
N ARG A 27 -10.96 -2.39 9.09
CA ARG A 27 -10.31 -1.75 10.24
C ARG A 27 -9.51 -0.53 9.78
N VAL A 28 -9.88 0.63 10.29
CA VAL A 28 -9.28 1.92 9.94
C VAL A 28 -8.55 2.48 11.15
N LEU A 29 -7.25 2.73 11.00
CA LEU A 29 -6.47 3.52 11.93
C LEU A 29 -6.62 5.00 11.56
N GLU A 30 -7.07 5.83 12.46
CA GLU A 30 -7.23 7.26 12.21
C GLU A 30 -6.81 8.12 13.40
N GLY A 31 -6.46 9.35 13.11
CA GLY A 31 -6.10 10.33 14.14
C GLY A 31 -6.14 11.76 13.63
N ALA A 32 -6.41 12.68 14.56
CA ALA A 32 -6.36 14.09 14.27
C ALA A 32 -4.91 14.56 14.08
N GLY A 33 -4.70 15.34 13.03
CA GLY A 33 -3.49 16.12 12.86
C GLY A 33 -3.56 17.48 13.55
N ARG A 34 -2.58 18.34 13.29
CA ARG A 34 -2.45 19.68 13.86
C ARG A 34 -2.23 20.76 12.80
N GLY A 35 -2.20 20.36 11.53
CA GLY A 35 -1.87 21.22 10.41
C GLY A 35 -3.06 21.59 9.52
N PRO A 36 -2.86 22.51 8.59
CA PRO A 36 -3.92 23.05 7.75
C PRO A 36 -4.22 22.21 6.50
N LEU A 37 -3.35 21.29 6.11
CA LEU A 37 -3.54 20.46 4.92
C LEU A 37 -4.74 19.52 5.09
N PRO A 38 -5.38 19.10 4.01
CA PRO A 38 -6.53 18.19 4.05
C PRO A 38 -6.23 16.87 4.77
N THR A 39 -7.28 16.04 4.90
CA THR A 39 -7.15 14.63 5.30
C THR A 39 -6.20 13.89 4.34
N VAL A 40 -5.30 13.08 4.90
CA VAL A 40 -4.44 12.18 4.13
C VAL A 40 -4.85 10.74 4.41
N VAL A 41 -5.06 9.98 3.33
CA VAL A 41 -5.28 8.52 3.37
C VAL A 41 -3.98 7.82 3.03
N LEU A 42 -3.60 6.78 3.79
CA LEU A 42 -2.42 5.96 3.54
C LEU A 42 -2.84 4.52 3.26
N LEU A 43 -2.62 4.05 2.03
CA LEU A 43 -2.94 2.70 1.59
C LEU A 43 -1.66 1.86 1.45
N HIS A 44 -1.56 0.85 2.27
CA HIS A 44 -0.37 -0.02 2.33
C HIS A 44 -0.35 -1.10 1.23
N GLY A 45 0.84 -1.63 0.96
CA GLY A 45 1.07 -2.73 0.04
C GLY A 45 0.74 -4.11 0.64
N LEU A 46 0.77 -5.14 -0.20
CA LEU A 46 0.54 -6.52 0.21
C LEU A 46 1.50 -6.96 1.33
N GLY A 47 0.96 -7.61 2.36
CA GLY A 47 1.72 -8.08 3.53
C GLY A 47 2.14 -6.98 4.52
N SER A 48 1.80 -5.72 4.26
CA SER A 48 1.98 -4.58 5.18
C SER A 48 0.69 -4.31 5.97
N ARG A 49 0.64 -3.23 6.75
CA ARG A 49 -0.52 -2.77 7.53
C ARG A 49 -0.41 -1.28 7.84
N ALA A 50 -1.52 -0.66 8.24
CA ALA A 50 -1.57 0.76 8.59
C ALA A 50 -0.52 1.18 9.62
N ALA A 51 -0.29 0.34 10.63
CA ALA A 51 0.67 0.60 11.70
C ALA A 51 2.14 0.67 11.24
N ASP A 52 2.48 0.09 10.09
CA ASP A 52 3.85 0.15 9.54
C ASP A 52 4.21 1.57 9.06
N TYR A 53 3.21 2.44 8.88
CA TYR A 53 3.41 3.85 8.56
C TYR A 53 3.66 4.75 9.79
N LEU A 54 3.87 4.20 10.99
CA LEU A 54 4.07 4.99 12.21
C LEU A 54 5.12 6.12 12.06
N PRO A 55 6.28 5.91 11.43
CA PRO A 55 7.23 7.01 11.20
C PRO A 55 6.63 8.13 10.33
N LEU A 56 5.96 7.77 9.23
CA LEU A 56 5.29 8.72 8.33
C LEU A 56 4.11 9.42 9.04
N LEU A 57 3.32 8.70 9.84
CA LEU A 57 2.23 9.26 10.64
C LEU A 57 2.72 10.36 11.57
N ARG A 58 3.87 10.16 12.22
CA ARG A 58 4.50 11.17 13.08
C ARG A 58 4.90 12.42 12.31
N ARG A 59 5.47 12.26 11.11
CA ARG A 59 5.89 13.37 10.25
C ARG A 59 4.71 14.11 9.64
N LEU A 60 3.65 13.42 9.22
CA LEU A 60 2.47 14.05 8.64
C LEU A 60 1.61 14.81 9.65
N ARG A 61 1.52 14.35 10.89
CA ARG A 61 0.63 14.92 11.91
C ARG A 61 0.71 16.44 12.09
N PRO A 62 1.89 17.09 12.07
CA PRO A 62 1.99 18.55 12.18
C PRO A 62 1.43 19.32 10.98
N HIS A 63 1.25 18.66 9.84
CA HIS A 63 0.95 19.31 8.57
C HIS A 63 -0.49 19.13 8.10
N VAL A 64 -1.16 18.03 8.50
CA VAL A 64 -2.48 17.63 8.02
C VAL A 64 -3.54 17.79 9.10
N ARG A 65 -4.82 17.87 8.70
CA ARG A 65 -5.95 17.92 9.64
C ARG A 65 -6.29 16.56 10.23
N ARG A 66 -6.17 15.50 9.43
CA ARG A 66 -6.51 14.13 9.81
C ARG A 66 -5.69 13.14 8.99
N VAL A 67 -5.37 12.00 9.56
CA VAL A 67 -4.84 10.85 8.83
C VAL A 67 -5.80 9.69 8.96
N VAL A 68 -6.01 8.96 7.86
CA VAL A 68 -6.84 7.76 7.74
C VAL A 68 -5.98 6.68 7.10
N ALA A 69 -5.74 5.58 7.78
CA ALA A 69 -4.93 4.48 7.29
C ALA A 69 -5.68 3.16 7.51
N PRO A 70 -6.42 2.67 6.51
CA PRO A 70 -7.10 1.39 6.62
C PRO A 70 -6.12 0.23 6.47
N ASP A 71 -6.41 -0.87 7.17
CA ASP A 71 -5.82 -2.16 6.87
C ASP A 71 -6.61 -2.81 5.72
N PHE A 72 -5.91 -3.22 4.67
CA PHE A 72 -6.51 -3.98 3.57
C PHE A 72 -7.16 -5.26 4.12
N PRO A 73 -8.34 -5.72 3.63
CA PRO A 73 -8.96 -6.94 4.10
C PRO A 73 -7.99 -8.13 4.17
N GLY A 74 -8.00 -8.84 5.29
CA GLY A 74 -7.05 -9.91 5.59
C GLY A 74 -5.67 -9.46 6.08
N HIS A 75 -5.43 -8.16 6.22
CA HIS A 75 -4.18 -7.58 6.72
C HIS A 75 -4.38 -6.87 8.05
N GLY A 76 -3.30 -6.76 8.83
CA GLY A 76 -3.30 -6.00 10.08
C GLY A 76 -4.40 -6.45 11.04
N ALA A 77 -5.36 -5.57 11.29
CA ALA A 77 -6.51 -5.83 12.16
C ALA A 77 -7.83 -6.02 11.37
N SER A 78 -7.81 -5.91 10.02
CA SER A 78 -8.96 -6.21 9.17
C SER A 78 -9.12 -7.71 8.97
N GLU A 79 -10.34 -8.20 9.11
CA GLU A 79 -10.65 -9.61 8.84
C GLU A 79 -10.62 -9.91 7.34
N ALA A 80 -10.30 -11.14 6.98
CA ALA A 80 -10.41 -11.61 5.62
C ALA A 80 -11.90 -11.84 5.27
N PRO A 81 -12.38 -11.40 4.09
CA PRO A 81 -13.73 -11.69 3.65
C PRO A 81 -13.91 -13.18 3.34
N ALA A 82 -15.16 -13.66 3.28
CA ALA A 82 -15.46 -15.05 2.96
C ALA A 82 -14.92 -15.48 1.59
N VAL A 83 -14.96 -14.58 0.60
CA VAL A 83 -14.27 -14.72 -0.69
C VAL A 83 -13.03 -13.84 -0.62
N PHE A 84 -11.88 -14.47 -0.39
CA PHE A 84 -10.63 -13.77 -0.15
C PHE A 84 -9.77 -13.72 -1.41
N ASP A 85 -10.09 -12.78 -2.28
CA ASP A 85 -9.40 -12.44 -3.52
C ASP A 85 -9.11 -10.94 -3.61
N ILE A 86 -8.28 -10.55 -4.57
CA ILE A 86 -7.89 -9.13 -4.79
C ILE A 86 -9.10 -8.27 -5.14
N ALA A 87 -10.00 -8.75 -6.00
CA ALA A 87 -11.13 -7.97 -6.48
C ALA A 87 -12.14 -7.68 -5.38
N THR A 88 -12.51 -8.71 -4.60
CA THR A 88 -13.45 -8.60 -3.46
C THR A 88 -12.85 -7.73 -2.36
N SER A 89 -11.58 -7.96 -2.03
CA SER A 89 -10.90 -7.19 -0.99
C SER A 89 -10.71 -5.72 -1.37
N THR A 90 -10.37 -5.44 -2.65
CA THR A 90 -10.26 -4.06 -3.16
C THR A 90 -11.61 -3.35 -3.10
N ARG A 91 -12.69 -4.01 -3.52
CA ARG A 91 -14.04 -3.44 -3.47
C ARG A 91 -14.46 -3.10 -2.04
N ALA A 92 -14.26 -4.01 -1.10
CA ALA A 92 -14.55 -3.78 0.32
C ALA A 92 -13.77 -2.58 0.87
N LEU A 93 -12.49 -2.45 0.50
CA LEU A 93 -11.67 -1.31 0.92
C LEU A 93 -12.14 0.01 0.29
N VAL A 94 -12.52 0.01 -0.99
CA VAL A 94 -13.08 1.19 -1.68
C VAL A 94 -14.39 1.65 -1.04
N GLU A 95 -15.28 0.72 -0.68
CA GLU A 95 -16.52 1.01 0.04
C GLU A 95 -16.25 1.54 1.44
N GLY A 96 -15.35 0.89 2.19
CA GLY A 96 -14.94 1.34 3.53
C GLY A 96 -14.32 2.73 3.53
N LEU A 97 -13.47 3.04 2.55
CA LEU A 97 -12.91 4.39 2.38
C LEU A 97 -14.00 5.42 2.06
N GLY A 98 -14.93 5.08 1.18
CA GLY A 98 -16.08 5.95 0.86
C GLY A 98 -16.90 6.32 2.08
N ALA A 99 -17.06 5.36 3.01
CA ALA A 99 -17.78 5.56 4.28
C ALA A 99 -16.93 6.27 5.35
N ALA A 100 -15.60 6.17 5.29
CA ALA A 100 -14.67 6.78 6.26
C ALA A 100 -14.40 8.26 5.99
N LEU A 101 -14.60 8.72 4.75
CA LEU A 101 -14.25 10.07 4.33
C LEU A 101 -15.48 10.97 4.19
N ASP A 102 -15.48 12.07 4.93
CA ASP A 102 -16.52 13.10 4.89
C ASP A 102 -16.20 14.21 3.87
N GLU A 103 -14.94 14.34 3.49
CA GLU A 103 -14.42 15.37 2.57
C GLU A 103 -13.38 14.79 1.60
N PRO A 104 -13.11 15.45 0.46
CA PRO A 104 -12.05 15.02 -0.45
C PRO A 104 -10.67 15.00 0.22
N ALA A 105 -9.97 13.86 0.12
CA ALA A 105 -8.69 13.60 0.77
C ALA A 105 -7.53 13.53 -0.24
N ILE A 106 -6.32 13.74 0.24
CA ILE A 106 -5.09 13.35 -0.47
C ILE A 106 -4.91 11.85 -0.20
N VAL A 107 -4.79 11.05 -1.25
CA VAL A 107 -4.65 9.60 -1.13
C VAL A 107 -3.24 9.18 -1.55
N TYR A 108 -2.50 8.61 -0.62
CA TYR A 108 -1.23 7.92 -0.87
C TYR A 108 -1.46 6.42 -0.99
N GLY A 109 -0.82 5.78 -1.95
CA GLY A 109 -0.84 4.33 -2.08
C GLY A 109 0.46 3.75 -2.60
N ASN A 110 0.97 2.70 -1.92
CA ASN A 110 2.15 1.95 -2.34
C ASN A 110 1.75 0.57 -2.85
N SER A 111 2.27 0.13 -3.98
CA SER A 111 2.07 -1.22 -4.53
C SER A 111 0.59 -1.56 -4.68
N LEU A 112 0.07 -2.59 -3.99
CA LEU A 112 -1.37 -2.93 -3.91
C LEU A 112 -2.22 -1.74 -3.41
N GLY A 113 -1.69 -0.95 -2.47
CA GLY A 113 -2.34 0.28 -2.03
C GLY A 113 -2.42 1.32 -3.14
N GLY A 114 -1.43 1.39 -4.03
CA GLY A 114 -1.44 2.24 -5.22
C GLY A 114 -2.48 1.79 -6.25
N PHE A 115 -2.59 0.49 -6.50
CA PHE A 115 -3.66 -0.10 -7.28
C PHE A 115 -5.04 0.27 -6.74
N THR A 116 -5.24 0.09 -5.42
CA THR A 116 -6.50 0.42 -4.75
C THR A 116 -6.78 1.92 -4.76
N ALA A 117 -5.76 2.78 -4.62
CA ALA A 117 -5.90 4.23 -4.71
C ALA A 117 -6.43 4.67 -6.09
N ILE A 118 -5.91 4.09 -7.17
CA ILE A 118 -6.37 4.34 -8.54
C ILE A 118 -7.84 3.90 -8.67
N ARG A 119 -8.18 2.68 -8.23
CA ARG A 119 -9.57 2.18 -8.26
C ARG A 119 -10.52 3.05 -7.45
N PHE A 120 -10.10 3.50 -6.27
CA PHE A 120 -10.89 4.41 -5.45
C PHE A 120 -11.11 5.75 -6.15
N ALA A 121 -10.06 6.33 -6.71
CA ALA A 121 -10.12 7.62 -7.39
C ALA A 121 -10.98 7.57 -8.68
N ALA A 122 -10.92 6.47 -9.42
CA ALA A 122 -11.77 6.27 -10.59
C ALA A 122 -13.25 6.08 -10.21
N ALA A 123 -13.53 5.35 -9.13
CA ALA A 123 -14.90 5.11 -8.64
C ALA A 123 -15.50 6.32 -7.90
N ARG A 124 -14.68 7.10 -7.21
CA ARG A 124 -15.11 8.21 -6.34
C ARG A 124 -14.23 9.45 -6.54
N PRO A 125 -14.20 10.04 -7.75
CA PRO A 125 -13.38 11.22 -8.03
C PRO A 125 -13.74 12.42 -7.16
N ASP A 126 -14.98 12.50 -6.67
CA ASP A 126 -15.48 13.50 -5.73
C ASP A 126 -14.82 13.42 -4.34
N ARG A 127 -14.21 12.29 -4.00
CA ARG A 127 -13.56 12.02 -2.70
C ARG A 127 -12.03 12.12 -2.74
N VAL A 128 -11.43 12.37 -3.89
CA VAL A 128 -9.99 12.41 -4.05
C VAL A 128 -9.53 13.77 -4.54
N ARG A 129 -8.79 14.49 -3.70
CA ARG A 129 -8.23 15.80 -4.01
C ARG A 129 -6.93 15.70 -4.82
N ALA A 130 -6.11 14.72 -4.52
CA ALA A 130 -4.86 14.41 -5.20
C ALA A 130 -4.43 12.96 -4.91
N LEU A 131 -3.67 12.36 -5.83
CA LEU A 131 -3.06 11.05 -5.66
C LEU A 131 -1.54 11.16 -5.54
N PHE A 132 -0.98 10.46 -4.56
CA PHE A 132 0.44 10.16 -4.45
C PHE A 132 0.64 8.65 -4.56
N LEU A 133 1.24 8.20 -5.63
CA LEU A 133 1.43 6.79 -5.95
C LEU A 133 2.92 6.43 -5.81
N ALA A 134 3.23 5.45 -5.00
CA ALA A 134 4.59 4.93 -4.86
C ALA A 134 4.65 3.52 -5.44
N SER A 135 5.35 3.34 -6.56
CA SER A 135 5.47 2.06 -7.26
C SER A 135 4.13 1.29 -7.29
N PRO A 136 3.05 1.86 -7.86
CA PRO A 136 1.73 1.24 -7.85
C PRO A 136 1.74 -0.08 -8.64
N ALA A 137 1.08 -1.11 -8.10
CA ALA A 137 0.83 -2.35 -8.81
C ALA A 137 -0.34 -2.21 -9.80
N GLY A 138 -0.62 -3.27 -10.54
CA GLY A 138 -1.83 -3.40 -11.35
C GLY A 138 -1.68 -3.06 -12.83
N ALA A 139 -0.53 -2.58 -13.29
CA ALA A 139 -0.27 -2.48 -14.72
C ALA A 139 -0.29 -3.87 -15.39
N PRO A 140 -0.69 -3.96 -16.67
CA PRO A 140 -0.67 -5.23 -17.40
C PRO A 140 0.69 -5.92 -17.36
N SER A 141 0.70 -7.21 -17.13
CA SER A 141 1.91 -8.04 -17.07
C SER A 141 1.81 -9.20 -18.05
N THR A 142 2.93 -9.60 -18.61
CA THR A 142 3.02 -10.87 -19.34
C THR A 142 2.93 -12.05 -18.36
N PRO A 143 2.58 -13.27 -18.82
CA PRO A 143 2.57 -14.45 -17.96
C PRO A 143 3.91 -14.69 -17.22
N ASP A 144 5.03 -14.44 -17.88
CA ASP A 144 6.37 -14.63 -17.31
C ASP A 144 6.69 -13.58 -16.23
N GLU A 145 6.36 -12.31 -16.47
CA GLU A 145 6.50 -11.23 -15.48
C GLU A 145 5.68 -11.54 -14.23
N LEU A 146 4.46 -12.00 -14.42
CA LEU A 146 3.57 -12.36 -13.35
C LEU A 146 4.07 -13.56 -12.55
N ALA A 147 4.49 -14.64 -13.22
CA ALA A 147 5.04 -15.81 -12.57
C ALA A 147 6.29 -15.44 -11.72
N ARG A 148 7.15 -14.55 -12.25
CA ARG A 148 8.30 -14.03 -11.53
C ARG A 148 7.88 -13.23 -10.29
N PHE A 149 6.91 -12.33 -10.44
CA PHE A 149 6.35 -11.53 -9.35
C PHE A 149 5.77 -12.42 -8.24
N GLN A 150 4.93 -13.38 -8.59
CA GLN A 150 4.35 -14.33 -7.64
C GLN A 150 5.44 -15.15 -6.93
N SER A 151 6.47 -15.61 -7.65
CA SER A 151 7.56 -16.41 -7.06
C SER A 151 8.31 -15.66 -5.97
N VAL A 152 8.49 -14.35 -6.13
CA VAL A 152 9.11 -13.48 -5.13
C VAL A 152 8.19 -13.31 -3.92
N LEU A 153 6.89 -13.10 -4.13
CA LEU A 153 5.92 -12.85 -3.06
C LEU A 153 5.59 -14.10 -2.23
N ARG A 154 5.67 -15.31 -2.79
CA ARG A 154 5.34 -16.54 -2.07
C ARG A 154 6.25 -16.80 -0.88
N MET A 155 7.50 -16.37 -0.92
CA MET A 155 8.47 -16.51 0.18
C MET A 155 8.42 -17.89 0.85
N GLU A 156 8.41 -18.98 0.07
CA GLU A 156 8.21 -20.34 0.55
C GLU A 156 9.26 -20.78 1.58
N THR A 157 10.49 -20.27 1.41
CA THR A 157 11.61 -20.55 2.30
C THR A 157 12.08 -19.29 3.02
N HIS A 158 12.87 -19.46 4.10
CA HIS A 158 13.52 -18.34 4.76
C HIS A 158 14.43 -17.57 3.80
N GLY A 159 15.20 -18.27 2.97
CA GLY A 159 16.04 -17.63 1.94
C GLY A 159 15.20 -16.86 0.90
N GLY A 160 14.01 -17.33 0.57
CA GLY A 160 13.04 -16.61 -0.26
C GLY A 160 12.60 -15.29 0.36
N ALA A 161 12.34 -15.29 1.67
CA ALA A 161 11.98 -14.06 2.39
C ALA A 161 13.15 -13.06 2.50
N VAL A 162 14.37 -13.55 2.64
CA VAL A 162 15.57 -12.68 2.57
C VAL A 162 15.66 -12.02 1.19
N ARG A 163 15.54 -12.80 0.11
CA ARG A 163 15.55 -12.26 -1.26
C ARG A 163 14.39 -11.28 -1.52
N PHE A 164 13.22 -11.51 -0.93
CA PHE A 164 12.11 -10.56 -1.00
C PHE A 164 12.52 -9.19 -0.41
N LEU A 165 13.11 -9.16 0.79
CA LEU A 165 13.58 -7.91 1.41
C LEU A 165 14.63 -7.21 0.54
N GLU A 166 15.60 -7.96 0.02
CA GLU A 166 16.63 -7.45 -0.90
C GLU A 166 16.03 -6.90 -2.21
N THR A 167 14.86 -7.39 -2.61
CA THR A 167 14.14 -6.95 -3.81
C THR A 167 13.36 -5.67 -3.56
N VAL A 168 12.70 -5.52 -2.39
CA VAL A 168 11.81 -4.40 -2.12
C VAL A 168 12.49 -3.19 -1.49
N MET A 169 13.63 -3.37 -0.82
CA MET A 169 14.38 -2.30 -0.17
C MET A 169 15.46 -1.73 -1.09
N HIS A 170 15.76 -0.46 -0.93
CA HIS A 170 16.88 0.19 -1.62
C HIS A 170 18.22 -0.38 -1.17
N ASP A 171 18.46 -0.33 0.14
CA ASP A 171 19.65 -0.87 0.77
C ASP A 171 19.39 -2.24 1.40
N GLU A 172 20.43 -3.05 1.47
CA GLU A 172 20.34 -4.35 2.13
C GLU A 172 20.12 -4.16 3.64
N PRO A 173 19.14 -4.88 4.24
CA PRO A 173 18.78 -4.70 5.65
C PRO A 173 19.84 -5.22 6.66
N GLY A 174 21.07 -5.43 6.23
CA GLY A 174 22.23 -5.79 7.04
C GLY A 174 22.02 -7.07 7.87
N ALA A 175 22.53 -7.09 9.10
CA ALA A 175 22.44 -8.25 9.98
C ALA A 175 21.00 -8.56 10.43
N PHE A 176 20.12 -7.57 10.46
CA PHE A 176 18.72 -7.74 10.85
C PHE A 176 17.85 -8.42 9.78
N ARG A 177 18.37 -8.64 8.55
CA ARG A 177 17.62 -9.26 7.44
C ARG A 177 16.94 -10.57 7.81
N HIS A 178 17.56 -11.38 8.66
CA HIS A 178 17.01 -12.69 9.05
C HIS A 178 15.79 -12.56 9.98
N VAL A 179 15.81 -11.58 10.89
CA VAL A 179 14.68 -11.27 11.78
C VAL A 179 13.52 -10.68 10.97
N LEU A 180 13.83 -9.73 10.09
CA LEU A 180 12.84 -9.14 9.18
C LEU A 180 12.24 -10.17 8.25
N ALA A 181 13.05 -11.07 7.67
CA ALA A 181 12.58 -12.15 6.81
C ALA A 181 11.64 -13.12 7.54
N TRP A 182 11.96 -13.48 8.78
CA TRP A 182 11.09 -14.29 9.61
C TRP A 182 9.74 -13.59 9.89
N ALA A 183 9.77 -12.30 10.27
CA ALA A 183 8.57 -11.50 10.51
C ALA A 183 7.72 -11.38 9.23
N MET A 184 8.37 -11.11 8.09
CA MET A 184 7.70 -10.96 6.81
C MET A 184 7.00 -12.26 6.37
N ARG A 185 7.65 -13.43 6.49
CA ARG A 185 7.01 -14.71 6.21
C ARG A 185 5.74 -14.94 7.02
N ARG A 186 5.77 -14.59 8.31
CA ARG A 186 4.59 -14.71 9.19
C ARG A 186 3.45 -13.82 8.72
N ARG A 187 3.75 -12.60 8.31
CA ARG A 187 2.75 -11.63 7.81
C ARG A 187 2.16 -12.05 6.46
N PHE A 188 2.96 -12.61 5.58
CA PHE A 188 2.50 -13.05 4.27
C PHE A 188 1.73 -14.37 4.29
N HIS A 189 1.91 -15.20 5.33
CA HIS A 189 1.24 -16.50 5.40
C HIS A 189 -0.29 -16.40 5.29
N PRO A 190 -1.00 -15.52 6.03
CA PRO A 190 -2.45 -15.37 5.92
C PRO A 190 -2.91 -14.78 4.57
N VAL A 191 -2.07 -13.98 3.90
CA VAL A 191 -2.41 -13.29 2.65
C VAL A 191 -1.92 -14.01 1.39
N ARG A 192 -1.34 -15.21 1.52
CA ARG A 192 -0.92 -16.05 0.38
C ARG A 192 -2.02 -16.31 -0.65
N PRO A 193 -3.28 -16.53 -0.27
CA PRO A 193 -4.35 -16.68 -1.25
C PRO A 193 -4.44 -15.52 -2.23
N LEU A 194 -4.17 -14.28 -1.78
CA LEU A 194 -4.15 -13.11 -2.67
C LEU A 194 -3.00 -13.15 -3.68
N VAL A 195 -1.85 -13.75 -3.31
CA VAL A 195 -0.71 -13.93 -4.24
C VAL A 195 -1.06 -14.97 -5.31
N ASP A 196 -1.73 -16.04 -4.91
CA ASP A 196 -2.12 -17.12 -5.81
C ASP A 196 -3.28 -16.70 -6.75
N ASP A 197 -4.12 -15.78 -6.31
CA ASP A 197 -5.21 -15.17 -7.10
C ASP A 197 -4.71 -14.14 -8.15
N MET A 198 -3.49 -13.62 -8.02
CA MET A 198 -2.87 -12.81 -9.07
C MET A 198 -2.54 -13.71 -10.26
N PRO A 199 -3.13 -13.60 -11.36
CA PRO A 199 -3.61 -12.54 -12.24
C PRO A 199 -5.12 -12.52 -12.47
N TYR A 200 -5.89 -13.23 -11.73
CA TYR A 200 -7.29 -13.52 -12.06
C TYR A 200 -8.27 -12.35 -11.83
N GLY A 201 -7.78 -11.24 -11.28
CA GLY A 201 -8.51 -9.98 -11.34
C GLY A 201 -8.10 -9.15 -12.56
N PRO A 202 -8.99 -8.37 -13.16
CA PRO A 202 -8.59 -7.43 -14.19
C PRO A 202 -7.59 -6.45 -13.59
N GLY A 203 -6.39 -6.38 -14.17
CA GLY A 203 -5.43 -5.31 -13.89
C GLY A 203 -6.05 -3.94 -14.17
N LEU A 204 -5.29 -2.89 -13.97
CA LEU A 204 -5.70 -1.54 -14.38
C LEU A 204 -5.79 -1.48 -15.91
N THR A 205 -6.85 -0.85 -16.42
CA THR A 205 -6.92 -0.55 -17.82
C THR A 205 -6.38 0.84 -18.13
N ALA A 206 -6.02 1.08 -19.38
CA ALA A 206 -5.60 2.40 -19.83
C ALA A 206 -6.70 3.45 -19.57
N GLU A 207 -7.96 3.09 -19.83
CA GLU A 207 -9.12 3.94 -19.64
C GLU A 207 -9.30 4.34 -18.17
N GLU A 208 -9.13 3.39 -17.25
CA GLU A 208 -9.22 3.70 -15.80
C GLU A 208 -8.15 4.70 -15.38
N VAL A 209 -6.91 4.50 -15.81
CA VAL A 209 -5.79 5.39 -15.47
C VAL A 209 -5.96 6.76 -16.14
N GLN A 210 -6.43 6.82 -17.38
CA GLN A 210 -6.70 8.05 -18.12
C GLN A 210 -7.91 8.83 -17.58
N SER A 211 -8.83 8.17 -16.88
CA SER A 211 -10.01 8.81 -16.28
C SER A 211 -9.72 9.63 -15.02
N LEU A 212 -8.51 9.53 -14.49
CA LEU A 212 -8.11 10.27 -13.28
C LEU A 212 -8.03 11.77 -13.56
N ALA A 213 -8.96 12.53 -12.99
CA ALA A 213 -9.09 13.98 -13.23
C ALA A 213 -8.37 14.85 -12.19
N MET A 214 -7.95 14.27 -11.07
CA MET A 214 -7.24 14.97 -10.01
C MET A 214 -5.72 15.01 -10.28
N PRO A 215 -4.97 15.92 -9.64
CA PRO A 215 -3.51 15.91 -9.69
C PRO A 215 -2.94 14.56 -9.22
N VAL A 216 -2.01 13.99 -10.00
CA VAL A 216 -1.33 12.73 -9.68
C VAL A 216 0.17 12.96 -9.61
N HIS A 217 0.78 12.51 -8.52
CA HIS A 217 2.23 12.41 -8.37
C HIS A 217 2.61 10.93 -8.27
N LEU A 218 3.41 10.45 -9.22
CA LEU A 218 3.95 9.09 -9.24
C LEU A 218 5.42 9.12 -8.83
N LEU A 219 5.73 8.50 -7.70
CA LEU A 219 7.08 8.22 -7.24
C LEU A 219 7.44 6.79 -7.64
N TRP A 220 8.54 6.63 -8.38
CA TRP A 220 9.09 5.33 -8.74
C TRP A 220 10.52 5.22 -8.25
N GLY A 221 10.82 4.18 -7.46
CA GLY A 221 12.16 4.00 -6.96
C GLY A 221 13.12 3.64 -8.09
N ARG A 222 14.30 4.28 -8.18
CA ARG A 222 15.32 3.88 -9.17
C ARG A 222 15.85 2.47 -8.94
N ARG A 223 15.70 1.94 -7.74
CA ARG A 223 15.99 0.54 -7.40
C ARG A 223 14.72 -0.30 -7.27
N GLU A 224 13.64 0.05 -7.97
CA GLU A 224 12.49 -0.84 -8.13
C GLU A 224 12.95 -2.14 -8.80
N ARG A 225 12.81 -3.26 -8.10
CA ARG A 225 13.25 -4.59 -8.56
C ARG A 225 12.13 -5.62 -8.48
N LEU A 226 11.00 -5.26 -7.88
CA LEU A 226 9.84 -6.13 -7.73
C LEU A 226 8.91 -6.04 -8.94
N LEU A 227 8.55 -4.82 -9.34
CA LEU A 227 7.71 -4.58 -10.51
C LEU A 227 8.57 -4.44 -11.76
N PRO A 228 8.14 -5.01 -12.91
CA PRO A 228 8.90 -4.89 -14.14
C PRO A 228 8.89 -3.47 -14.70
N PRO A 229 9.91 -3.06 -15.48
CA PRO A 229 9.96 -1.73 -16.11
C PRO A 229 8.76 -1.40 -17.01
N THR A 230 8.09 -2.42 -17.55
CA THR A 230 6.86 -2.30 -18.34
C THR A 230 5.73 -1.61 -17.56
N HIS A 231 5.69 -1.78 -16.24
CA HIS A 231 4.70 -1.10 -15.38
C HIS A 231 4.94 0.42 -15.33
N LEU A 232 6.17 0.88 -15.17
CA LEU A 232 6.46 2.32 -15.23
C LEU A 232 6.14 2.89 -16.61
N ALA A 233 6.46 2.15 -17.69
CA ALA A 233 6.11 2.54 -19.05
C ALA A 233 4.60 2.71 -19.23
N PHE A 234 3.80 1.75 -18.75
CA PHE A 234 2.34 1.84 -18.76
C PHE A 234 1.82 3.08 -18.05
N PHE A 235 2.32 3.38 -16.85
CA PHE A 235 1.89 4.58 -16.11
C PHE A 235 2.33 5.87 -16.80
N ARG A 236 3.53 5.93 -17.38
CA ARG A 236 4.00 7.09 -18.15
C ARG A 236 3.13 7.39 -19.36
N GLU A 237 2.67 6.35 -20.04
CA GLU A 237 1.82 6.48 -21.22
C GLU A 237 0.39 6.93 -20.86
N ASN A 238 -0.13 6.46 -19.73
CA ASN A 238 -1.55 6.60 -19.42
C ASN A 238 -1.89 7.63 -18.34
N LEU A 239 -0.95 8.04 -17.46
CA LEU A 239 -1.15 9.11 -16.47
C LEU A 239 -0.95 10.49 -17.11
N ARG A 240 -2.01 11.02 -17.69
CA ARG A 240 -1.97 12.34 -18.36
C ARG A 240 -1.79 13.46 -17.35
N GLY A 241 -0.78 14.31 -17.58
CA GLY A 241 -0.52 15.47 -16.72
C GLY A 241 0.02 15.14 -15.33
N ALA A 242 0.38 13.89 -15.07
CA ALA A 242 1.00 13.52 -13.80
C ALA A 242 2.44 14.01 -13.70
N THR A 243 2.86 14.33 -12.47
CA THR A 243 4.28 14.47 -12.16
C THR A 243 4.84 13.08 -11.90
N ILE A 244 5.83 12.66 -12.67
CA ILE A 244 6.48 11.35 -12.52
C ILE A 244 7.94 11.57 -12.11
N GLU A 245 8.29 11.05 -10.95
CA GLU A 245 9.62 11.15 -10.36
C GLU A 245 10.26 9.77 -10.20
N GLU A 246 11.44 9.58 -10.75
CA GLU A 246 12.29 8.42 -10.47
C GLU A 246 13.28 8.79 -9.36
N ALA A 247 12.93 8.46 -8.12
CA ALA A 247 13.65 8.89 -6.96
C ALA A 247 14.90 8.04 -6.68
N HIS A 248 15.99 8.72 -6.36
CA HIS A 248 17.18 8.10 -5.79
C HIS A 248 16.92 7.71 -4.33
N GLY A 249 17.57 6.65 -3.86
CA GLY A 249 17.45 6.22 -2.47
C GLY A 249 16.22 5.37 -2.14
N PHE A 250 15.38 5.06 -3.13
CA PHE A 250 14.18 4.24 -2.92
C PHE A 250 14.16 2.99 -3.80
N GLY A 251 13.68 1.88 -3.20
CA GLY A 251 13.28 0.66 -3.88
C GLY A 251 11.78 0.62 -4.12
N HIS A 252 11.15 -0.54 -3.90
CA HIS A 252 9.71 -0.74 -4.08
C HIS A 252 8.85 -0.09 -2.99
N ALA A 253 9.36 -0.04 -1.77
CA ALA A 253 8.62 0.39 -0.58
C ALA A 253 9.32 1.56 0.13
N PRO A 254 9.12 2.82 -0.32
CA PRO A 254 9.83 3.99 0.20
C PRO A 254 9.79 4.12 1.72
N GLN A 255 8.68 3.71 2.35
CA GLN A 255 8.51 3.73 3.80
C GLN A 255 9.42 2.76 4.57
N LEU A 256 10.10 1.84 3.88
CA LEU A 256 11.11 0.93 4.47
C LEU A 256 12.54 1.47 4.27
N ASP A 257 12.74 2.36 3.31
CA ASP A 257 14.05 2.89 2.93
C ASP A 257 14.34 4.21 3.67
N ASP A 258 13.43 5.18 3.54
CA ASP A 258 13.48 6.46 4.27
C ASP A 258 12.05 7.00 4.48
N VAL A 259 11.86 7.75 5.54
CA VAL A 259 10.56 8.35 5.91
C VAL A 259 10.66 9.84 6.08
#